data_bde5b2bdb7bfb9c569d11a6f6e0b8dc1
#
_entry.id   bde5b2bdb7bfb9c569d11a6f6e0b8dc1
#
_cell.length_a   1.000
_cell.length_b   1.000
_cell.length_c   1.000
_cell.angle_alpha   90.00
_cell.angle_beta   90.00
_cell.angle_gamma   90.00
#
_symmetry.space_group_name_H-M   'P 1'
#
loop_
_entity.id
_entity.type
_entity.pdbx_description
1 polymer ?
#
loop_
_entity_poly.entity_id
_entity_poly.type
_entity_poly.pdbx_seq_one_letter_code
_entity_poly.pdbx_strand_id
1 'polypeptide(L)'
;MEQRFWLACYDIRDDKRLRRIAALMERYGTRAQKSVFECWITPRQLAELRAEADTLLDPQQDSLRFYTACEPCRDLAEKETGTVIQKIKKAYIV
;
A
#
# COMPACT_ATOMS: atom_id res chain seq x y z
N MET A 1 -10.04 -13.88 -13.41
CA MET A 1 -10.40 -12.93 -12.34
C MET A 1 -10.00 -11.53 -12.72
N GLU A 2 -10.84 -10.58 -12.39
CA GLU A 2 -10.63 -9.19 -12.77
C GLU A 2 -9.60 -8.52 -11.87
N GLN A 3 -8.67 -7.79 -12.48
CA GLN A 3 -7.70 -6.99 -11.72
C GLN A 3 -8.35 -5.69 -11.27
N ARG A 4 -7.98 -5.24 -10.08
CA ARG A 4 -8.42 -3.97 -9.51
C ARG A 4 -7.22 -3.14 -9.11
N PHE A 5 -7.43 -1.84 -9.10
CA PHE A 5 -6.42 -0.89 -8.67
C PHE A 5 -6.40 -0.80 -7.14
N TRP A 6 -5.20 -0.91 -6.58
CA TRP A 6 -4.96 -0.74 -5.14
C TRP A 6 -3.76 0.16 -4.92
N LEU A 7 -3.86 1.01 -3.91
CA LEU A 7 -2.72 1.76 -3.41
C LEU A 7 -2.25 1.08 -2.13
N ALA A 8 -1.01 0.65 -2.13
CA ALA A 8 -0.39 0.06 -0.95
C ALA A 8 0.47 1.12 -0.27
N CYS A 9 0.13 1.47 0.95
CA CYS A 9 0.83 2.48 1.74
C CYS A 9 1.41 1.82 2.98
N TYR A 10 2.67 2.07 3.26
CA TYR A 10 3.31 1.47 4.42
C TYR A 10 4.16 2.46 5.19
N ASP A 11 4.27 2.21 6.50
CA ASP A 11 5.13 2.96 7.40
C ASP A 11 5.92 1.93 8.21
N ILE A 12 7.21 1.80 7.92
CA ILE A 12 8.07 0.77 8.48
C ILE A 12 9.28 1.41 9.10
N ARG A 13 9.55 1.05 10.37
CA ARG A 13 10.57 1.69 11.19
C ARG A 13 11.96 1.11 11.00
N ASP A 14 12.07 -0.14 10.58
CA ASP A 14 13.34 -0.82 10.42
C ASP A 14 13.78 -0.86 8.95
N ASP A 15 15.02 -0.49 8.66
CA ASP A 15 15.53 -0.42 7.30
C ASP A 15 15.55 -1.77 6.59
N LYS A 16 15.83 -2.85 7.29
CA LYS A 16 15.83 -4.19 6.68
C LYS A 16 14.42 -4.60 6.29
N ARG A 17 13.46 -4.39 7.19
CA ARG A 17 12.07 -4.69 6.90
C ARG A 17 11.53 -3.80 5.78
N LEU A 18 11.91 -2.53 5.80
CA LEU A 18 11.52 -1.60 4.75
C LEU A 18 11.96 -2.08 3.37
N ARG A 19 13.22 -2.50 3.24
CA ARG A 19 13.73 -3.00 1.97
C ARG A 19 13.04 -4.29 1.53
N ARG A 20 12.75 -5.18 2.48
CA ARG A 20 12.04 -6.42 2.16
C ARG A 20 10.61 -6.17 1.68
N ILE A 21 9.91 -5.26 2.33
CA ILE A 21 8.55 -4.90 1.91
C ILE A 21 8.59 -4.20 0.57
N ALA A 22 9.52 -3.30 0.32
CA ALA A 22 9.64 -2.63 -0.97
C ALA A 22 9.91 -3.64 -2.09
N ALA A 23 10.80 -4.60 -1.87
CA ALA A 23 11.08 -5.65 -2.83
C ALA A 23 9.84 -6.52 -3.10
N LEU A 24 9.08 -6.84 -2.06
CA LEU A 24 7.83 -7.59 -2.21
C LEU A 24 6.82 -6.80 -3.03
N MET A 25 6.64 -5.53 -2.71
CA MET A 25 5.69 -4.66 -3.42
C MET A 25 6.03 -4.53 -4.91
N GLU A 26 7.31 -4.47 -5.25
CA GLU A 26 7.77 -4.37 -6.64
C GLU A 26 7.35 -5.58 -7.49
N ARG A 27 7.12 -6.72 -6.87
CA ARG A 27 6.63 -7.91 -7.57
C ARG A 27 5.16 -7.80 -7.97
N TYR A 28 4.41 -6.92 -7.32
CA TYR A 28 2.96 -6.79 -7.52
C TYR A 28 2.55 -5.45 -8.11
N GLY A 29 3.42 -4.45 -8.08
CA GLY A 29 3.05 -3.12 -8.53
C GLY A 29 4.23 -2.24 -8.84
N THR A 30 3.95 -0.96 -9.03
CA THR A 30 4.91 0.07 -9.39
C THR A 30 4.99 1.12 -8.28
N ARG A 31 6.19 1.53 -7.93
CA ARG A 31 6.39 2.55 -6.91
C ARG A 31 5.91 3.91 -7.42
N ALA A 32 4.99 4.52 -6.67
CA ALA A 32 4.50 5.86 -6.96
C ALA A 32 5.21 6.91 -6.12
N GLN A 33 5.48 6.57 -4.85
CA GLN A 33 6.26 7.41 -3.93
C GLN A 33 7.08 6.50 -3.02
N LYS A 34 7.87 7.12 -2.12
CA LYS A 34 8.80 6.40 -1.25
C LYS A 34 8.15 5.23 -0.50
N SER A 35 6.92 5.39 -0.05
CA SER A 35 6.20 4.36 0.71
C SER A 35 4.81 4.07 0.15
N VAL A 36 4.63 4.30 -1.15
CA VAL A 36 3.34 4.09 -1.83
C VAL A 36 3.57 3.36 -3.13
N PHE A 37 2.82 2.27 -3.34
CA PHE A 37 2.83 1.50 -4.57
C PHE A 37 1.45 1.44 -5.20
N GLU A 38 1.40 1.50 -6.52
CA GLU A 38 0.21 1.27 -7.33
C GLU A 38 0.20 -0.19 -7.76
N CYS A 39 -0.85 -0.90 -7.40
CA CYS A 39 -0.97 -2.32 -7.72
C CYS A 39 -2.24 -2.60 -8.53
N TRP A 40 -2.08 -3.20 -9.72
CA TRP A 40 -3.19 -3.72 -10.51
C TRP A 40 -3.19 -5.23 -10.34
N ILE A 41 -3.99 -5.72 -9.40
CA ILE A 41 -3.95 -7.12 -9.00
C ILE A 41 -5.36 -7.67 -8.76
N THR A 42 -5.47 -9.01 -8.88
CA THR A 42 -6.70 -9.72 -8.57
C THR A 42 -6.89 -9.80 -7.05
N PRO A 43 -8.12 -10.06 -6.58
CA PRO A 43 -8.33 -10.30 -5.14
C PRO A 43 -7.47 -11.42 -4.57
N ARG A 44 -7.19 -12.45 -5.36
CA ARG A 44 -6.32 -13.55 -4.95
C ARG A 44 -4.89 -13.07 -4.75
N GLN A 45 -4.38 -12.28 -5.70
CA GLN A 45 -3.04 -11.70 -5.59
C GLN A 45 -2.93 -10.76 -4.40
N LEU A 46 -3.97 -9.99 -4.12
CA LEU A 46 -3.99 -9.13 -2.95
C LEU A 46 -3.89 -9.93 -1.66
N ALA A 47 -4.63 -11.03 -1.56
CA ALA A 47 -4.57 -11.91 -0.41
C ALA A 47 -3.18 -12.54 -0.24
N GLU A 48 -2.55 -12.96 -1.33
CA GLU A 48 -1.20 -13.50 -1.32
C GLU A 48 -0.18 -12.44 -0.88
N LEU A 49 -0.29 -11.23 -1.41
CA LEU A 49 0.58 -10.12 -1.05
C LEU A 49 0.47 -9.79 0.44
N ARG A 50 -0.76 -9.70 0.95
CA ARG A 50 -0.98 -9.42 2.37
C ARG A 50 -0.43 -10.52 3.27
N ALA A 51 -0.61 -11.76 2.89
CA ALA A 51 -0.10 -12.89 3.67
C ALA A 51 1.44 -12.85 3.74
N GLU A 52 2.12 -12.61 2.63
CA GLU A 52 3.57 -12.49 2.62
C GLU A 52 4.04 -11.28 3.43
N ALA A 53 3.37 -10.14 3.26
CA ALA A 53 3.72 -8.92 3.99
C ALA A 53 3.60 -9.13 5.51
N ASP A 54 2.57 -9.83 5.95
CA ASP A 54 2.37 -10.08 7.37
C ASP A 54 3.51 -10.88 7.99
N THR A 55 4.20 -11.71 7.22
CA THR A 55 5.36 -12.46 7.70
C THR A 55 6.60 -11.57 7.86
N LEU A 56 6.64 -10.43 7.18
CA LEU A 56 7.78 -9.54 7.17
C LEU A 56 7.63 -8.34 8.11
N LEU A 57 6.40 -7.98 8.46
CA LEU A 57 6.12 -6.80 9.26
C LEU A 57 6.14 -7.09 10.75
N ASP A 58 6.52 -6.07 11.53
CA ASP A 58 6.35 -6.07 12.97
C ASP A 58 5.00 -5.43 13.30
N PRO A 59 4.02 -6.18 13.84
CA PRO A 59 2.67 -5.63 14.06
C PRO A 59 2.62 -4.49 15.07
N GLN A 60 3.67 -4.32 15.89
CA GLN A 60 3.71 -3.25 16.88
C GLN A 60 4.34 -1.97 16.35
N GLN A 61 5.27 -2.08 15.40
CA GLN A 61 6.03 -0.94 14.91
C GLN A 61 5.67 -0.51 13.50
N ASP A 62 5.18 -1.44 12.69
CA ASP A 62 4.97 -1.23 11.27
C ASP A 62 3.50 -1.19 10.92
N SER A 63 3.16 -0.50 9.84
CA SER A 63 1.81 -0.50 9.30
C SER A 63 1.83 -0.70 7.79
N LEU A 64 0.81 -1.38 7.27
CA LEU A 64 0.60 -1.57 5.85
C LEU A 64 -0.90 -1.46 5.59
N ARG A 65 -1.28 -0.57 4.68
CA ARG A 65 -2.68 -0.33 4.34
C ARG A 65 -2.88 -0.36 2.85
N PHE A 66 -4.04 -0.85 2.44
CA PHE A 66 -4.45 -0.90 1.04
C PHE A 66 -5.70 -0.06 0.84
N TYR A 67 -5.68 0.78 -0.18
CA TYR A 67 -6.81 1.65 -0.53
C TYR A 67 -7.20 1.39 -1.98
N THR A 68 -8.50 1.41 -2.25
CA THR A 68 -9.00 1.31 -3.62
C THR A 68 -9.12 2.69 -4.24
N ALA A 69 -9.32 2.74 -5.56
CA ALA A 69 -9.62 3.98 -6.26
C ALA A 69 -11.10 4.41 -6.11
N CYS A 70 -11.90 3.64 -5.37
CA CYS A 70 -13.30 3.95 -5.09
C CYS A 70 -13.42 5.19 -4.21
N GLU A 71 -14.28 6.15 -4.60
CA GLU A 71 -14.45 7.39 -3.84
C GLU A 71 -14.84 7.20 -2.38
N PRO A 72 -15.81 6.34 -2.04
CA PRO A 72 -16.12 6.11 -0.63
C PRO A 72 -14.92 5.61 0.18
N CYS A 73 -14.10 4.78 -0.43
CA CYS A 73 -12.90 4.29 0.23
C CYS A 73 -11.88 5.42 0.44
N ARG A 74 -11.76 6.34 -0.53
CA ARG A 74 -10.89 7.50 -0.39
C ARG A 74 -11.34 8.41 0.73
N ASP A 75 -12.64 8.67 0.84
CA ASP A 75 -13.19 9.51 1.90
C ASP A 75 -12.91 8.93 3.28
N LEU A 76 -13.09 7.61 3.43
CA LEU A 76 -12.76 6.93 4.68
C LEU A 76 -11.27 7.02 4.98
N ALA A 77 -10.44 6.81 3.98
CA ALA A 77 -8.99 6.89 4.14
C ALA A 77 -8.55 8.29 4.54
N GLU A 78 -9.14 9.34 3.96
CA GLU A 78 -8.85 10.73 4.33
C GLU A 78 -9.17 11.00 5.80
N LYS A 79 -10.29 10.48 6.29
CA LYS A 79 -10.67 10.65 7.70
C LYS A 79 -9.73 9.93 8.65
N GLU A 80 -9.24 8.77 8.26
CA GLU A 80 -8.39 7.94 9.11
C GLU A 80 -6.91 8.32 9.02
N THR A 81 -6.44 8.73 7.84
CA THR A 81 -5.01 8.94 7.59
C THR A 81 -4.77 10.12 6.65
N GLY A 82 -5.23 11.30 7.06
CA GLY A 82 -5.15 12.51 6.23
C GLY A 82 -3.78 12.78 5.63
N THR A 83 -2.70 12.55 6.39
CA THR A 83 -1.33 12.77 5.93
C THR A 83 -0.96 11.87 4.75
N VAL A 84 -1.34 10.59 4.83
CA VAL A 84 -1.07 9.63 3.75
C VAL A 84 -1.85 10.01 2.50
N ILE A 85 -3.11 10.39 2.66
CA ILE A 85 -3.96 10.79 1.55
C ILE A 85 -3.44 12.06 0.88
N GLN A 86 -2.91 13.02 1.63
CA GLN A 86 -2.28 14.20 1.05
C GLN A 86 -1.09 13.83 0.17
N LYS A 87 -0.26 12.90 0.61
CA LYS A 87 0.86 12.40 -0.20
C LYS A 87 0.37 11.75 -1.49
N ILE A 88 -0.69 10.96 -1.40
CA ILE A 88 -1.29 10.31 -2.57
C ILE A 88 -1.83 11.36 -3.54
N LYS A 89 -2.56 12.36 -3.05
CA LYS A 89 -3.09 13.44 -3.87
C LYS A 89 -1.97 14.19 -4.60
N LYS A 90 -0.87 14.49 -3.93
CA LYS A 90 0.26 15.15 -4.56
C LYS A 90 0.86 14.30 -5.69
N ALA A 91 0.90 12.99 -5.52
CA ALA A 91 1.44 12.09 -6.52
C ALA A 91 0.54 11.94 -7.75
N TYR A 92 -0.79 11.99 -7.57
CA TYR A 92 -1.74 11.62 -8.61
C TYR A 92 -2.55 12.77 -9.17
N ILE A 93 -2.61 13.90 -8.51
CA ILE A 93 -3.43 15.04 -8.93
C ILE A 93 -2.59 16.19 -9.50
N VAL A 94 -1.32 16.15 -9.32
CA VAL A 94 -0.42 17.21 -9.83
C VAL A 94 -0.27 17.15 -11.37
#